data_4d78beeb3cc29b9c1e174e3c3846253e
#
_entry.id   4d78beeb3cc29b9c1e174e3c3846253e
#
_cell.length_a   1.000
_cell.length_b   1.000
_cell.length_c   1.000
_cell.angle_alpha   90.00
_cell.angle_beta   90.00
_cell.angle_gamma   90.00
#
_symmetry.space_group_name_H-M   'P 1'
#
loop_
_entity.id
_entity.type
_entity.pdbx_description
1 polymer ?
#
loop_
_entity_poly.entity_id
_entity_poly.type
_entity_poly.pdbx_seq_one_letter_code
_entity_poly.pdbx_strand_id
1 'polypeptide(L)'
;MPKNSNLNKGARIYVESALSTASHPLRRKILKHLKKDSQSTIDLEAKTSEDRYNLYHHLGVLEKSGLIRIDKKRSEGKLKYYEMNYVDNPTMAVFSYEKDELVEKSKLFKSLHHILEQLEDYTLPESSKINKIEIFFSYD
;
A
#
# COMPACT_ATOMS: atom_id res chain seq x y z
N MET A 1 -12.30 28.14 8.29
CA MET A 1 -12.27 27.47 9.61
C MET A 1 -10.83 27.14 9.95
N PRO A 2 -10.20 27.87 10.86
CA PRO A 2 -8.76 27.68 11.11
C PRO A 2 -8.42 26.42 11.92
N LYS A 3 -9.41 25.68 12.40
CA LYS A 3 -9.18 24.53 13.28
C LYS A 3 -8.66 23.27 12.56
N ASN A 4 -8.76 23.22 11.23
CA ASN A 4 -8.40 22.02 10.46
C ASN A 4 -7.04 22.10 9.78
N SER A 5 -6.35 23.24 9.81
CA SER A 5 -5.09 23.42 9.10
C SER A 5 -3.94 22.62 9.71
N ASN A 6 -3.91 22.45 11.03
CA ASN A 6 -2.84 21.73 11.71
C ASN A 6 -3.05 20.20 11.70
N LEU A 7 -4.30 19.77 11.81
CA LEU A 7 -4.68 18.36 11.66
C LEU A 7 -4.45 17.89 10.22
N ASN A 8 -4.78 18.73 9.24
CA ASN A 8 -4.55 18.43 7.84
C ASN A 8 -3.06 18.31 7.48
N LYS A 9 -2.19 19.12 8.09
CA LYS A 9 -0.74 19.02 7.86
C LYS A 9 -0.17 17.71 8.40
N GLY A 10 -0.54 17.30 9.60
CA GLY A 10 -0.08 16.05 10.20
C GLY A 10 -0.58 14.82 9.43
N ALA A 11 -1.86 14.81 9.08
CA ALA A 11 -2.46 13.75 8.27
C ALA A 11 -1.82 13.71 6.88
N ARG A 12 -1.56 14.85 6.26
CA ARG A 12 -0.93 14.95 4.95
C ARG A 12 0.50 14.40 4.95
N ILE A 13 1.30 14.72 5.96
CA ILE A 13 2.66 14.20 6.13
C ILE A 13 2.62 12.68 6.30
N TYR A 14 1.72 12.16 7.11
CA TYR A 14 1.55 10.73 7.31
C TYR A 14 1.17 10.02 6.00
N VAL A 15 0.25 10.57 5.27
CA VAL A 15 -0.20 10.10 3.96
C VAL A 15 0.95 10.04 2.95
N GLU A 16 1.67 11.13 2.80
CA GLU A 16 2.80 11.24 1.89
C GLU A 16 3.89 10.23 2.26
N SER A 17 4.17 10.06 3.56
CA SER A 17 5.10 9.06 4.07
C SER A 17 4.64 7.63 3.77
N ALA A 18 3.37 7.30 3.98
CA ALA A 18 2.82 5.98 3.69
C ALA A 18 2.88 5.66 2.19
N LEU A 19 2.51 6.61 1.33
CA LEU A 19 2.60 6.47 -0.12
C LEU A 19 4.06 6.27 -0.56
N SER A 20 4.97 7.08 -0.07
CA SER A 20 6.39 6.96 -0.36
C SER A 20 6.94 5.59 0.07
N THR A 21 6.58 5.14 1.28
CA THR A 21 7.00 3.84 1.78
C THR A 21 6.44 2.70 0.94
N ALA A 22 5.16 2.78 0.55
CA ALA A 22 4.52 1.75 -0.26
C ALA A 22 4.94 1.78 -1.74
N SER A 23 5.61 2.83 -2.21
CA SER A 23 5.97 2.98 -3.62
C SER A 23 7.13 2.09 -4.08
N HIS A 24 7.97 1.63 -3.16
CA HIS A 24 9.10 0.77 -3.51
C HIS A 24 8.64 -0.59 -4.04
N PRO A 25 9.15 -1.09 -5.19
CA PRO A 25 8.67 -2.31 -5.82
C PRO A 25 8.64 -3.54 -4.91
N LEU A 26 9.71 -3.77 -4.16
CA LEU A 26 9.78 -4.91 -3.23
C LEU A 26 8.77 -4.75 -2.09
N ARG A 27 8.65 -3.56 -1.52
CA ARG A 27 7.68 -3.31 -0.45
C ARG A 27 6.25 -3.53 -0.94
N ARG A 28 5.93 -3.14 -2.17
CA ARG A 28 4.61 -3.46 -2.77
C ARG A 28 4.36 -4.96 -2.89
N LYS A 29 5.36 -5.72 -3.29
CA LYS A 29 5.25 -7.19 -3.35
C LYS A 29 4.98 -7.78 -1.96
N ILE A 30 5.71 -7.33 -0.96
CA ILE A 30 5.49 -7.76 0.43
C ILE A 30 4.06 -7.46 0.86
N LEU A 31 3.59 -6.22 0.66
CA LEU A 31 2.23 -5.82 1.03
C LEU A 31 1.16 -6.66 0.31
N LYS A 32 1.35 -7.00 -0.95
CA LYS A 32 0.43 -7.87 -1.70
C LYS A 32 0.33 -9.25 -1.08
N HIS A 33 1.43 -9.83 -0.67
CA HIS A 33 1.44 -11.14 -0.01
C HIS A 33 0.78 -11.07 1.37
N LEU A 34 1.05 -10.03 2.14
CA LEU A 34 0.47 -9.84 3.47
C LEU A 34 -1.03 -9.54 3.44
N LYS A 35 -1.55 -8.97 2.37
CA LYS A 35 -3.01 -8.79 2.21
C LYS A 35 -3.78 -10.10 2.19
N LYS A 36 -3.15 -11.18 1.75
CA LYS A 36 -3.78 -12.50 1.65
C LYS A 36 -3.75 -13.23 2.99
N ASP A 37 -2.64 -13.18 3.68
CA ASP A 37 -2.42 -13.84 4.98
C ASP A 37 -1.13 -13.33 5.59
N SER A 38 -0.96 -13.52 6.89
CA SER A 38 0.32 -13.25 7.53
C SER A 38 1.40 -14.19 7.00
N GLN A 39 2.61 -13.67 6.87
CA GLN A 39 3.75 -14.38 6.26
C GLN A 39 4.96 -14.28 7.18
N SER A 40 5.72 -15.37 7.25
CA SER A 40 7.05 -15.34 7.88
C SER A 40 8.08 -14.75 6.92
N THR A 41 9.25 -14.42 7.46
CA THR A 41 10.38 -13.99 6.63
C THR A 41 10.78 -15.09 5.64
N ILE A 42 10.71 -16.36 6.07
CA ILE A 42 11.00 -17.51 5.20
C ILE A 42 10.02 -17.58 4.03
N ASP A 43 8.72 -17.40 4.31
CA ASP A 43 7.69 -17.38 3.27
C ASP A 43 7.94 -16.25 2.28
N LEU A 44 8.28 -15.07 2.77
CA LEU A 44 8.54 -13.91 1.92
C LEU A 44 9.81 -14.06 1.09
N GLU A 45 10.87 -14.69 1.61
CA GLU A 45 12.05 -15.03 0.83
C GLU A 45 11.68 -15.90 -0.37
N ALA A 46 10.89 -16.94 -0.12
CA ALA A 46 10.45 -17.85 -1.18
C ALA A 46 9.57 -17.17 -2.22
N LYS A 47 8.68 -16.29 -1.79
CA LYS A 47 7.71 -15.62 -2.69
C LYS A 47 8.28 -14.44 -3.46
N THR A 48 9.25 -13.74 -2.89
CA THR A 48 9.85 -12.55 -3.52
C THR A 48 11.18 -12.83 -4.21
N SER A 49 11.80 -13.97 -3.94
CA SER A 49 13.15 -14.32 -4.40
C SER A 49 14.23 -13.33 -3.94
N GLU A 50 13.97 -12.61 -2.85
CA GLU A 50 14.91 -11.67 -2.26
C GLU A 50 15.70 -12.35 -1.12
N ASP A 51 16.93 -11.87 -0.88
CA ASP A 51 17.69 -12.35 0.25
C ASP A 51 17.10 -11.85 1.57
N ARG A 52 17.37 -12.60 2.62
CA ARG A 52 16.85 -12.34 3.96
C ARG A 52 17.24 -10.98 4.50
N TYR A 53 18.48 -10.56 4.27
CA TYR A 53 18.99 -9.28 4.75
C TYR A 53 18.21 -8.10 4.15
N ASN A 54 18.00 -8.14 2.83
CA ASN A 54 17.24 -7.12 2.12
C ASN A 54 15.78 -7.10 2.57
N LEU A 55 15.17 -8.27 2.77
CA LEU A 55 13.82 -8.38 3.31
C LEU A 55 13.71 -7.76 4.71
N TYR A 56 14.64 -8.05 5.62
CA TYR A 56 14.61 -7.47 6.97
C TYR A 56 14.67 -5.95 6.93
N HIS A 57 15.47 -5.39 6.03
CA HIS A 57 15.54 -3.94 5.86
C HIS A 57 14.17 -3.38 5.46
N HIS A 58 13.55 -3.94 4.44
CA HIS A 58 12.25 -3.45 3.95
C HIS A 58 11.09 -3.74 4.89
N LEU A 59 11.09 -4.86 5.57
CA LEU A 59 10.13 -5.17 6.62
C LEU A 59 10.24 -4.16 7.78
N GLY A 60 11.45 -3.80 8.16
CA GLY A 60 11.69 -2.77 9.18
C GLY A 60 11.14 -1.40 8.77
N VAL A 61 11.34 -1.00 7.52
CA VAL A 61 10.78 0.24 6.98
C VAL A 61 9.24 0.23 7.00
N LEU A 62 8.63 -0.87 6.56
CA LEU A 62 7.18 -1.03 6.56
C LEU A 62 6.58 -1.04 7.97
N GLU A 63 7.23 -1.72 8.90
CA GLU A 63 6.80 -1.78 10.30
C GLU A 63 6.90 -0.40 10.97
N LYS A 64 8.02 0.29 10.76
CA LYS A 64 8.23 1.64 11.30
C LYS A 64 7.23 2.66 10.76
N SER A 65 6.79 2.50 9.52
CA SER A 65 5.76 3.36 8.92
C SER A 65 4.34 3.04 9.41
N GLY A 66 4.16 1.94 10.14
CA GLY A 66 2.86 1.50 10.63
C GLY A 66 1.99 0.76 9.62
N LEU A 67 2.52 0.43 8.42
CA LEU A 67 1.77 -0.31 7.40
C LEU A 67 1.64 -1.80 7.71
N ILE A 68 2.61 -2.36 8.39
CA ILE A 68 2.61 -3.76 8.85
C ILE A 68 2.95 -3.83 10.33
N ARG A 69 2.63 -4.96 10.92
CA ARG A 69 2.98 -5.27 12.31
C ARG A 69 3.35 -6.74 12.44
N ILE A 70 3.95 -7.09 13.57
CA ILE A 70 4.25 -8.49 13.90
C ILE A 70 2.95 -9.17 14.31
N ASP A 71 2.67 -10.32 13.70
CA ASP A 71 1.58 -11.19 14.12
C ASP A 71 2.04 -11.99 15.33
N LYS A 72 1.70 -11.50 16.51
CA LYS A 72 2.12 -12.11 17.79
C LYS A 72 1.54 -13.49 18.01
N LYS A 73 0.40 -13.81 17.41
CA LYS A 73 -0.24 -15.12 17.56
C LYS A 73 0.49 -16.23 16.83
N ARG A 74 1.05 -15.89 15.65
CA ARG A 74 1.78 -16.87 14.84
C ARG A 74 3.29 -16.85 15.08
N SER A 75 3.83 -15.75 15.60
CA SER A 75 5.26 -15.62 15.87
C SER A 75 5.69 -16.47 17.05
N GLU A 76 6.78 -17.23 16.90
CA GLU A 76 7.29 -18.12 17.89
C GLU A 76 8.82 -18.07 17.89
N GLY A 77 9.41 -17.75 19.04
CA GLY A 77 10.87 -17.63 19.17
C GLY A 77 11.46 -16.59 18.22
N LYS A 78 12.42 -17.03 17.41
CA LYS A 78 13.07 -16.17 16.40
C LYS A 78 12.28 -16.09 15.09
N LEU A 79 11.31 -16.97 14.89
CA LEU A 79 10.48 -16.97 13.68
C LEU A 79 9.36 -15.95 13.84
N LYS A 80 9.47 -14.86 13.12
CA LYS A 80 8.49 -13.78 13.11
C LYS A 80 7.57 -13.88 11.90
N TYR A 81 6.28 -13.73 12.15
CA TYR A 81 5.27 -13.53 11.14
C TYR A 81 4.85 -12.06 11.13
N TYR A 82 4.61 -11.55 9.94
CA TYR A 82 4.17 -10.19 9.73
C TYR A 82 2.76 -10.20 9.14
N GLU A 83 1.97 -9.20 9.49
CA GLU A 83 0.61 -9.02 8.97
C GLU A 83 0.37 -7.55 8.63
N MET A 84 -0.65 -7.30 7.82
CA MET A 84 -1.12 -5.94 7.58
C MET A 84 -1.62 -5.31 8.87
N ASN A 85 -1.26 -4.07 9.08
CA ASN A 85 -1.75 -3.32 10.24
C ASN A 85 -3.07 -2.66 9.92
N TYR A 86 -4.16 -3.46 9.99
CA TYR A 86 -5.51 -2.92 9.87
C TYR A 86 -5.93 -2.38 11.24
N VAL A 87 -6.27 -1.10 11.28
CA VAL A 87 -6.87 -0.50 12.48
C VAL A 87 -8.39 -0.52 12.34
N ASP A 88 -9.11 -0.63 13.47
CA ASP A 88 -10.57 -0.70 13.47
C ASP A 88 -11.22 0.52 12.85
N ASN A 89 -10.61 1.69 13.03
CA ASN A 89 -11.02 2.96 12.41
C ASN A 89 -9.83 3.52 11.61
N PRO A 90 -9.61 3.05 10.39
CA PRO A 90 -8.49 3.55 9.61
C PRO A 90 -8.68 5.03 9.28
N THR A 91 -7.62 5.81 9.42
CA THR A 91 -7.61 7.21 8.99
C THR A 91 -7.35 7.35 7.51
N MET A 92 -6.94 6.27 6.87
CA MET A 92 -6.70 6.24 5.43
C MET A 92 -6.83 4.84 4.85
N ALA A 93 -7.10 4.79 3.56
CA ALA A 93 -6.99 3.60 2.74
C ALA A 93 -6.25 3.93 1.44
N VAL A 94 -5.36 3.03 1.02
CA VAL A 94 -4.64 3.15 -0.25
C VAL A 94 -4.90 1.90 -1.06
N PHE A 95 -5.33 2.08 -2.29
CA PHE A 95 -5.52 1.01 -3.27
C PHE A 95 -4.49 1.19 -4.37
N SER A 96 -3.70 0.16 -4.63
CA SER A 96 -2.66 0.18 -5.64
C SER A 96 -2.92 -0.93 -6.66
N TYR A 97 -2.92 -0.55 -7.94
CA TYR A 97 -3.13 -1.47 -9.06
C TYR A 97 -1.97 -1.33 -10.04
N GLU A 98 -1.30 -2.44 -10.31
CA GLU A 98 -0.23 -2.49 -11.30
C GLU A 98 -0.79 -2.80 -12.70
N LYS A 99 0.05 -2.67 -13.72
CA LYS A 99 -0.34 -2.78 -15.13
C LYS A 99 -1.08 -4.08 -15.46
N ASP A 100 -0.61 -5.22 -14.96
CA ASP A 100 -1.24 -6.52 -15.15
C ASP A 100 -2.65 -6.56 -14.53
N GLU A 101 -2.81 -5.99 -13.34
CA GLU A 101 -4.10 -5.88 -12.67
C GLU A 101 -5.05 -4.93 -13.41
N LEU A 102 -4.54 -3.87 -14.02
CA LEU A 102 -5.34 -2.91 -14.79
C LEU A 102 -5.92 -3.55 -16.06
N VAL A 103 -5.19 -4.46 -16.69
CA VAL A 103 -5.70 -5.23 -17.83
C VAL A 103 -6.89 -6.09 -17.43
N GLU A 104 -6.80 -6.77 -16.29
CA GLU A 104 -7.88 -7.59 -15.74
C GLU A 104 -9.07 -6.75 -15.27
N LYS A 105 -8.82 -5.53 -14.81
CA LYS A 105 -9.82 -4.61 -14.24
C LYS A 105 -10.14 -3.45 -15.17
N SER A 106 -10.39 -3.74 -16.44
CA SER A 106 -10.70 -2.73 -17.45
C SER A 106 -11.93 -1.85 -17.09
N LYS A 107 -12.90 -2.40 -16.36
CA LYS A 107 -14.06 -1.65 -15.87
C LYS A 107 -13.67 -0.57 -14.86
N LEU A 108 -12.72 -0.88 -13.97
CA LEU A 108 -12.19 0.09 -13.01
C LEU A 108 -11.55 1.27 -13.75
N PHE A 109 -10.72 0.99 -14.74
CA PHE A 109 -10.04 2.01 -15.52
C PHE A 109 -11.05 2.94 -16.22
N LYS A 110 -12.07 2.38 -16.87
CA LYS A 110 -13.13 3.14 -17.54
C LYS A 110 -13.90 4.03 -16.56
N SER A 111 -14.20 3.51 -15.39
CA SER A 111 -14.91 4.25 -14.33
C SER A 111 -14.07 5.42 -13.81
N LEU A 112 -12.79 5.19 -13.58
CA LEU A 112 -11.84 6.25 -13.15
C LEU A 112 -11.70 7.33 -14.22
N HIS A 113 -11.57 6.93 -15.47
CA HIS A 113 -11.48 7.86 -16.59
C HIS A 113 -12.71 8.77 -16.64
N HIS A 114 -13.89 8.18 -16.54
CA HIS A 114 -15.16 8.92 -16.53
C HIS A 114 -15.26 9.90 -15.35
N ILE A 115 -14.88 9.46 -14.14
CA ILE A 115 -14.89 10.31 -12.95
C ILE A 115 -13.94 11.49 -13.12
N LEU A 116 -12.74 11.26 -13.59
CA LEU A 116 -11.73 12.31 -13.76
C LEU A 116 -12.10 13.31 -14.83
N GLU A 117 -12.72 12.87 -15.93
CA GLU A 117 -13.26 13.76 -16.95
C GLU A 117 -14.33 14.71 -16.39
N GLN A 118 -15.18 14.21 -15.52
CA GLN A 118 -16.27 15.01 -14.94
C GLN A 118 -15.82 15.93 -13.81
N LEU A 119 -14.90 15.46 -12.95
CA LEU A 119 -14.50 16.21 -11.75
C LEU A 119 -13.38 17.20 -12.02
N GLU A 120 -12.42 16.84 -12.85
CA GLU A 120 -11.18 17.59 -13.01
C GLU A 120 -10.94 18.07 -14.45
N ASP A 121 -11.85 17.82 -15.36
CA ASP A 121 -11.65 18.07 -16.79
C ASP A 121 -10.30 17.49 -17.27
N TYR A 122 -9.98 16.29 -16.80
CA TYR A 122 -8.74 15.61 -17.05
C TYR A 122 -8.94 14.32 -17.82
N THR A 123 -8.23 14.16 -18.90
CA THR A 123 -8.25 12.95 -19.72
C THR A 123 -7.05 12.09 -19.38
N LEU A 124 -7.31 10.85 -18.94
CA LEU A 124 -6.26 9.88 -18.69
C LEU A 124 -5.56 9.50 -20.00
N PRO A 125 -4.24 9.24 -19.97
CA PRO A 125 -3.56 8.63 -21.11
C PRO A 125 -4.16 7.25 -21.40
N GLU A 126 -3.86 6.71 -22.59
CA GLU A 126 -4.24 5.34 -22.93
C GLU A 126 -3.76 4.35 -21.85
N SER A 127 -4.59 3.35 -21.56
CA SER A 127 -4.29 2.36 -20.51
C SER A 127 -2.95 1.66 -20.71
N SER A 128 -2.52 1.48 -21.95
CA SER A 128 -1.22 0.89 -22.28
C SER A 128 -0.01 1.71 -21.78
N LYS A 129 -0.20 3.02 -21.57
CA LYS A 129 0.84 3.93 -21.09
C LYS A 129 0.84 4.06 -19.57
N ILE A 130 -0.14 3.52 -18.89
CA ILE A 130 -0.26 3.60 -17.43
C ILE A 130 0.38 2.35 -16.82
N ASN A 131 1.39 2.56 -15.99
CA ASN A 131 2.08 1.47 -15.29
C ASN A 131 1.43 1.13 -13.96
N LYS A 132 0.81 2.12 -13.31
CA LYS A 132 0.27 1.96 -11.98
C LYS A 132 -0.82 3.02 -11.73
N ILE A 133 -1.87 2.61 -11.01
CA ILE A 133 -2.87 3.53 -10.45
C ILE A 133 -2.87 3.35 -8.93
N GLU A 134 -2.81 4.45 -8.21
CA GLU A 134 -2.98 4.46 -6.76
C GLU A 134 -4.17 5.35 -6.41
N ILE A 135 -5.10 4.80 -5.63
CA ILE A 135 -6.27 5.50 -5.14
C ILE A 135 -6.14 5.65 -3.64
N PHE A 136 -6.38 6.84 -3.18
CA PHE A 136 -6.14 7.22 -1.82
C PHE A 136 -7.41 7.79 -1.19
N PHE A 137 -7.80 7.28 -0.02
CA PHE A 137 -8.89 7.80 0.79
C PHE A 137 -8.37 8.19 2.17
N SER A 138 -8.75 9.37 2.64
CA SER A 138 -8.56 9.77 4.03
C SER A 138 -9.91 9.82 4.74
N TYR A 139 -9.92 9.45 6.01
CA TYR A 139 -11.12 9.43 6.86
C TYR A 139 -10.95 10.39 8.03
N ASP A 140 -12.05 10.97 8.46
CA ASP A 140 -12.11 11.79 9.67
C ASP A 140 -12.20 10.92 10.93
#